data_dfe5f8996a7137210abc5ee8fe09b206
#
_entry.id   dfe5f8996a7137210abc5ee8fe09b206
#
_cell.length_a   1.000
_cell.length_b   1.000
_cell.length_c   1.000
_cell.angle_alpha   90.00
_cell.angle_beta   90.00
_cell.angle_gamma   90.00
#
_symmetry.space_group_name_H-M   'P 1'
#
loop_
_entity.id
_entity.type
_entity.pdbx_description
1 polymer ?
#
loop_
_entity_poly.entity_id
_entity_poly.type
_entity_poly.pdbx_seq_one_letter_code
_entity_poly.pdbx_strand_id
1 'polypeptide(L)'
;MKSAKRLLMAANTGLVLAVLAACSTTSPDVIKPEDAQRLSQVEDAVVLTVRPVVVEGSQSGIGGGSGAVIGGIAGASSTSNSRGAAMAGVAGAVVGAVVGNAVERFGTREGAVEILLQTSNGQRRSIVQAAGNESFKSGDAVILVTTGGKVRVMRAPAVRSVPQGQAR
;
A
#
# COMPACT_ATOMS: atom_id res chain seq x y z
N MET A 1 5.61 43.05 10.73
CA MET A 1 6.40 42.09 9.97
C MET A 1 6.66 40.74 10.69
N LYS A 2 6.79 40.69 12.02
CA LYS A 2 7.00 39.44 12.78
C LYS A 2 5.77 38.50 12.80
N SER A 3 4.56 39.07 12.83
CA SER A 3 3.31 38.28 12.84
C SER A 3 3.04 37.57 11.51
N ALA A 4 3.32 38.19 10.37
CA ALA A 4 3.14 37.57 9.05
C ALA A 4 4.08 36.38 8.84
N LYS A 5 5.32 36.44 9.32
CA LYS A 5 6.26 35.33 9.26
C LYS A 5 5.83 34.13 10.11
N ARG A 6 5.24 34.40 11.28
CA ARG A 6 4.70 33.34 12.16
C ARG A 6 3.47 32.65 11.54
N LEU A 7 2.61 33.43 10.87
CA LEU A 7 1.45 32.88 10.15
C LEU A 7 1.88 31.99 8.96
N LEU A 8 2.87 32.43 8.20
CA LEU A 8 3.44 31.64 7.08
C LEU A 8 4.12 30.35 7.56
N MET A 9 4.86 30.40 8.66
CA MET A 9 5.46 29.20 9.25
C MET A 9 4.39 28.21 9.75
N ALA A 10 3.35 28.69 10.43
CA ALA A 10 2.26 27.84 10.91
C ALA A 10 1.47 27.19 9.76
N ALA A 11 1.21 27.93 8.69
CA ALA A 11 0.54 27.43 7.50
C ALA A 11 1.38 26.35 6.78
N ASN A 12 2.70 26.58 6.69
CA ASN A 12 3.62 25.61 6.07
C ASN A 12 3.76 24.33 6.90
N THR A 13 3.81 24.43 8.23
CA THR A 13 3.85 23.28 9.13
C THR A 13 2.54 22.47 9.06
N GLY A 14 1.39 23.14 8.96
CA GLY A 14 0.08 22.48 8.79
C GLY A 14 -0.03 21.73 7.46
N LEU A 15 0.50 22.30 6.39
CA LEU A 15 0.51 21.65 5.06
C LEU A 15 1.40 20.39 5.05
N VAL A 16 2.56 20.43 5.69
CA VAL A 16 3.46 19.26 5.79
C VAL A 16 2.85 18.14 6.62
N LEU A 17 2.16 18.46 7.72
CA LEU A 17 1.44 17.47 8.54
C LEU A 17 0.26 16.83 7.80
N ALA A 18 -0.46 17.60 6.96
CA ALA A 18 -1.59 17.07 6.17
C ALA A 18 -1.14 16.08 5.10
N VAL A 19 0.06 16.25 4.51
CA VAL A 19 0.61 15.33 3.50
C VAL A 19 1.05 14.00 4.13
N LEU A 20 1.46 13.98 5.39
CA LEU A 20 1.87 12.77 6.10
C LEU A 20 0.69 11.84 6.46
N ALA A 21 -0.55 12.34 6.46
CA ALA A 21 -1.74 11.56 6.77
C ALA A 21 -2.30 10.74 5.58
N ALA A 22 -1.73 10.86 4.40
CA ALA A 22 -2.25 10.24 3.17
C ALA A 22 -1.71 8.81 2.90
N CYS A 23 -1.09 8.14 3.88
CA CYS A 23 -0.67 6.76 3.73
C CYS A 23 -1.88 5.82 3.76
N SER A 24 -2.36 5.40 2.58
CA SER A 24 -3.33 4.30 2.49
C SER A 24 -2.58 2.97 2.55
N THR A 25 -2.75 2.23 3.63
CA THR A 25 -2.28 0.84 3.73
C THR A 25 -3.24 -0.09 3.00
N THR A 26 -2.70 -0.95 2.14
CA THR A 26 -3.49 -1.99 1.47
C THR A 26 -3.66 -3.16 2.44
N SER A 27 -4.71 -3.12 3.26
CA SER A 27 -5.06 -4.23 4.14
C SER A 27 -5.96 -5.24 3.40
N PRO A 28 -5.75 -6.56 3.57
CA PRO A 28 -6.65 -7.58 3.04
C PRO A 28 -8.05 -7.51 3.65
N ASP A 29 -8.21 -6.84 4.79
CA ASP A 29 -9.47 -6.68 5.51
C ASP A 29 -10.28 -5.44 5.05
N VAL A 30 -9.71 -4.60 4.18
CA VAL A 30 -10.37 -3.41 3.64
C VAL A 30 -10.97 -3.72 2.27
N ILE A 31 -12.30 -3.71 2.18
CA ILE A 31 -13.04 -3.91 0.93
C ILE A 31 -13.30 -2.54 0.30
N LYS A 32 -12.94 -2.39 -0.97
CA LYS A 32 -13.22 -1.16 -1.70
C LYS A 32 -14.72 -1.06 -2.03
N PRO A 33 -15.28 0.17 -2.11
CA PRO A 33 -16.70 0.36 -2.40
C PRO A 33 -17.18 -0.31 -3.69
N GLU A 34 -16.32 -0.37 -4.72
CA GLU A 34 -16.61 -1.02 -6.00
C GLU A 34 -16.69 -2.56 -5.91
N ASP A 35 -16.08 -3.15 -4.89
CA ASP A 35 -16.07 -4.60 -4.63
C ASP A 35 -17.17 -5.00 -3.62
N ALA A 36 -17.83 -4.03 -2.99
CA ALA A 36 -18.94 -4.26 -2.08
C ALA A 36 -20.20 -4.72 -2.86
N GLN A 37 -21.06 -5.51 -2.22
CA GLN A 37 -22.32 -6.01 -2.79
C GLN A 37 -22.15 -6.91 -4.04
N ARG A 38 -20.94 -7.47 -4.25
CA ARG A 38 -20.68 -8.45 -5.30
C ARG A 38 -20.56 -9.84 -4.72
N LEU A 39 -21.07 -10.84 -5.46
CA LEU A 39 -20.84 -12.24 -5.12
C LEU A 39 -19.37 -12.57 -5.34
N SER A 40 -18.77 -13.18 -4.34
CA SER A 40 -17.40 -13.68 -4.39
C SER A 40 -17.39 -15.17 -4.65
N GLN A 41 -16.45 -15.65 -5.45
CA GLN A 41 -16.20 -17.08 -5.57
C GLN A 41 -15.34 -17.54 -4.40
N VAL A 42 -15.69 -18.69 -3.84
CA VAL A 42 -14.97 -19.29 -2.71
C VAL A 42 -14.49 -20.67 -3.11
N GLU A 43 -13.21 -20.95 -2.87
CA GLU A 43 -12.58 -22.23 -3.14
C GLU A 43 -11.86 -22.71 -1.87
N ASP A 44 -12.10 -23.95 -1.46
CA ASP A 44 -11.42 -24.54 -0.31
C ASP A 44 -9.99 -24.91 -0.63
N ALA A 45 -9.08 -24.69 0.33
CA ALA A 45 -7.68 -25.02 0.19
C ALA A 45 -7.03 -25.36 1.53
N VAL A 46 -5.83 -25.91 1.47
CA VAL A 46 -4.97 -26.16 2.64
C VAL A 46 -3.66 -25.43 2.45
N VAL A 47 -3.18 -24.80 3.49
CA VAL A 47 -1.88 -24.12 3.51
C VAL A 47 -0.76 -25.15 3.51
N LEU A 48 0.14 -25.08 2.52
CA LEU A 48 1.35 -25.91 2.47
C LEU A 48 2.52 -25.23 3.17
N THR A 49 2.74 -23.94 2.88
CA THR A 49 3.86 -23.17 3.42
C THR A 49 3.49 -21.70 3.47
N VAL A 50 4.02 -21.01 4.47
CA VAL A 50 3.91 -19.54 4.63
C VAL A 50 5.30 -18.98 4.83
N ARG A 51 5.64 -17.93 4.09
CA ARG A 51 6.89 -17.20 4.29
C ARG A 51 6.67 -15.70 4.28
N PRO A 52 7.34 -14.94 5.16
CA PRO A 52 7.32 -13.50 5.09
C PRO A 52 8.05 -13.02 3.84
N VAL A 53 7.48 -12.02 3.18
CA VAL A 53 8.05 -11.36 2.01
C VAL A 53 7.85 -9.86 2.15
N VAL A 54 8.60 -9.09 1.38
CA VAL A 54 8.43 -7.64 1.27
C VAL A 54 7.95 -7.35 -0.14
N VAL A 55 6.80 -6.70 -0.24
CA VAL A 55 6.34 -6.14 -1.52
C VAL A 55 7.06 -4.84 -1.75
N GLU A 56 7.75 -4.73 -2.88
CA GLU A 56 8.47 -3.52 -3.24
C GLU A 56 7.49 -2.36 -3.43
N GLY A 57 7.87 -1.20 -2.91
CA GLY A 57 7.05 -0.01 -3.00
C GLY A 57 6.85 0.46 -4.45
N SER A 58 5.68 1.04 -4.70
CA SER A 58 5.35 1.61 -6.01
C SER A 58 6.06 2.93 -6.24
N GLN A 59 6.34 3.23 -7.51
CA GLN A 59 6.77 4.56 -7.96
C GLN A 59 5.65 5.14 -8.82
N SER A 60 4.81 5.94 -8.21
CA SER A 60 3.74 6.64 -8.96
C SER A 60 4.25 7.89 -9.68
N GLY A 61 5.49 8.31 -9.36
CA GLY A 61 6.09 9.56 -9.84
C GLY A 61 5.70 10.78 -9.00
N ILE A 62 4.77 10.63 -8.06
CA ILE A 62 4.34 11.72 -7.17
C ILE A 62 5.49 12.19 -6.29
N GLY A 63 6.26 11.25 -5.70
CA GLY A 63 7.42 11.57 -4.88
C GLY A 63 8.50 12.30 -5.68
N GLY A 64 8.78 11.85 -6.89
CA GLY A 64 9.74 12.52 -7.79
C GLY A 64 9.26 13.88 -8.23
N GLY A 65 8.00 14.01 -8.63
CA GLY A 65 7.41 15.29 -9.05
C GLY A 65 7.38 16.32 -7.92
N SER A 66 6.90 15.96 -6.75
CA SER A 66 6.86 16.84 -5.57
C SER A 66 8.26 17.18 -5.08
N GLY A 67 9.18 16.21 -5.07
CA GLY A 67 10.58 16.42 -4.75
C GLY A 67 11.27 17.39 -5.70
N ALA A 68 11.00 17.29 -7.01
CA ALA A 68 11.53 18.22 -8.01
C ALA A 68 11.05 19.65 -7.77
N VAL A 69 9.77 19.86 -7.49
CA VAL A 69 9.22 21.19 -7.20
C VAL A 69 9.84 21.78 -5.94
N ILE A 70 9.87 21.02 -4.84
CA ILE A 70 10.45 21.49 -3.57
C ILE A 70 11.94 21.77 -3.73
N GLY A 71 12.69 20.85 -4.34
CA GLY A 71 14.11 20.99 -4.59
C GLY A 71 14.43 22.15 -5.53
N GLY A 72 13.61 22.35 -6.56
CA GLY A 72 13.74 23.48 -7.49
C GLY A 72 13.57 24.83 -6.81
N ILE A 73 12.54 24.99 -5.97
CA ILE A 73 12.31 26.21 -5.20
C ILE A 73 13.43 26.44 -4.21
N ALA A 74 13.86 25.42 -3.45
CA ALA A 74 14.93 25.52 -2.49
C ALA A 74 16.26 25.88 -3.15
N GLY A 75 16.57 25.27 -4.29
CA GLY A 75 17.76 25.58 -5.09
C GLY A 75 17.74 27.01 -5.60
N ALA A 76 16.64 27.44 -6.21
CA ALA A 76 16.49 28.79 -6.74
C ALA A 76 16.61 29.88 -5.66
N SER A 77 16.09 29.62 -4.45
CA SER A 77 16.15 30.56 -3.32
C SER A 77 17.49 30.63 -2.64
N SER A 78 18.45 29.76 -2.96
CA SER A 78 19.79 29.72 -2.36
C SER A 78 20.73 30.75 -2.93
N THR A 79 20.39 31.44 -4.03
CA THR A 79 21.25 32.45 -4.67
C THR A 79 20.51 33.77 -4.88
N SER A 80 21.25 34.88 -4.85
CA SER A 80 20.70 36.24 -4.99
C SER A 80 20.66 36.75 -6.42
N ASN A 81 21.32 36.09 -7.39
CA ASN A 81 21.33 36.52 -8.78
C ASN A 81 20.46 35.62 -9.65
N SER A 82 19.80 36.18 -10.69
CA SER A 82 18.82 35.48 -11.53
C SER A 82 19.39 34.28 -12.30
N ARG A 83 20.61 34.37 -12.80
CA ARG A 83 21.24 33.24 -13.53
C ARG A 83 21.63 32.10 -12.58
N GLY A 84 22.16 32.42 -11.42
CA GLY A 84 22.51 31.45 -10.38
C GLY A 84 21.24 30.77 -9.83
N ALA A 85 20.16 31.52 -9.63
CA ALA A 85 18.88 30.99 -9.19
C ALA A 85 18.31 29.97 -10.19
N ALA A 86 18.37 30.26 -11.50
CA ALA A 86 17.90 29.31 -12.51
C ALA A 86 18.72 28.01 -12.51
N MET A 87 20.06 28.10 -12.46
CA MET A 87 20.92 26.92 -12.44
C MET A 87 20.74 26.10 -11.15
N ALA A 88 20.72 26.79 -10.00
CA ALA A 88 20.53 26.15 -8.70
C ALA A 88 19.13 25.55 -8.57
N GLY A 89 18.12 26.17 -9.17
CA GLY A 89 16.75 25.62 -9.25
C GLY A 89 16.69 24.33 -10.05
N VAL A 90 17.34 24.27 -11.21
CA VAL A 90 17.40 23.03 -12.02
C VAL A 90 18.16 21.93 -11.28
N ALA A 91 19.32 22.24 -10.70
CA ALA A 91 20.09 21.26 -9.93
C ALA A 91 19.30 20.75 -8.72
N GLY A 92 18.64 21.65 -7.98
CA GLY A 92 17.78 21.31 -6.86
C GLY A 92 16.59 20.46 -7.26
N ALA A 93 15.97 20.73 -8.42
CA ALA A 93 14.86 19.93 -8.93
C ALA A 93 15.31 18.48 -9.23
N VAL A 94 16.46 18.30 -9.85
CA VAL A 94 17.01 16.96 -10.15
C VAL A 94 17.30 16.18 -8.88
N VAL A 95 17.99 16.79 -7.93
CA VAL A 95 18.28 16.16 -6.63
C VAL A 95 16.97 15.84 -5.88
N GLY A 96 16.06 16.81 -5.83
CA GLY A 96 14.76 16.65 -5.17
C GLY A 96 13.93 15.54 -5.78
N ALA A 97 13.93 15.38 -7.12
CA ALA A 97 13.25 14.28 -7.81
C ALA A 97 13.80 12.92 -7.40
N VAL A 98 15.13 12.78 -7.36
CA VAL A 98 15.78 11.51 -6.98
C VAL A 98 15.46 11.15 -5.52
N VAL A 99 15.60 12.12 -4.61
CA VAL A 99 15.31 11.92 -3.19
C VAL A 99 13.82 11.62 -3.00
N GLY A 100 12.93 12.37 -3.64
CA GLY A 100 11.47 12.16 -3.55
C GLY A 100 11.03 10.79 -4.05
N ASN A 101 11.60 10.30 -5.16
CA ASN A 101 11.36 8.93 -5.65
C ASN A 101 11.87 7.87 -4.66
N ALA A 102 13.04 8.09 -4.06
CA ALA A 102 13.58 7.16 -3.07
C ALA A 102 12.67 7.09 -1.84
N VAL A 103 12.24 8.23 -1.33
CA VAL A 103 11.32 8.31 -0.17
C VAL A 103 9.99 7.62 -0.48
N GLU A 104 9.42 7.85 -1.67
CA GLU A 104 8.19 7.19 -2.10
C GLU A 104 8.37 5.67 -2.11
N ARG A 105 9.43 5.16 -2.73
CA ARG A 105 9.70 3.72 -2.82
C ARG A 105 9.89 3.07 -1.46
N PHE A 106 10.62 3.72 -0.56
CA PHE A 106 10.84 3.18 0.79
C PHE A 106 9.59 3.29 1.67
N GLY A 107 8.85 4.39 1.56
CA GLY A 107 7.65 4.64 2.35
C GLY A 107 6.45 3.80 1.95
N THR A 108 6.44 3.26 0.70
CA THR A 108 5.35 2.41 0.20
C THR A 108 5.68 0.91 0.22
N ARG A 109 6.81 0.50 0.81
CA ARG A 109 7.10 -0.92 1.04
C ARG A 109 6.17 -1.50 2.09
N GLU A 110 5.55 -2.62 1.78
CA GLU A 110 4.67 -3.31 2.70
C GLU A 110 5.21 -4.71 3.05
N GLY A 111 5.12 -5.05 4.34
CA GLY A 111 5.31 -6.43 4.79
C GLY A 111 4.14 -7.28 4.31
N ALA A 112 4.44 -8.39 3.67
CA ALA A 112 3.45 -9.31 3.14
C ALA A 112 3.82 -10.75 3.50
N VAL A 113 2.90 -11.65 3.27
CA VAL A 113 3.11 -13.09 3.39
C VAL A 113 2.83 -13.75 2.05
N GLU A 114 3.75 -14.61 1.64
CA GLU A 114 3.50 -15.53 0.55
C GLU A 114 2.99 -16.85 1.12
N ILE A 115 1.84 -17.27 0.64
CA ILE A 115 1.13 -18.46 1.10
C ILE A 115 1.06 -19.42 -0.08
N LEU A 116 1.71 -20.56 0.04
CA LEU A 116 1.57 -21.67 -0.89
C LEU A 116 0.42 -22.57 -0.43
N LEU A 117 -0.51 -22.83 -1.31
CA LEU A 117 -1.76 -23.52 -1.06
C LEU A 117 -1.92 -24.73 -1.97
N GLN A 118 -2.66 -25.71 -1.48
CA GLN A 118 -3.22 -26.78 -2.31
C GLN A 118 -4.75 -26.67 -2.26
N THR A 119 -5.36 -26.44 -3.41
CA THR A 119 -6.80 -26.33 -3.55
C THR A 119 -7.47 -27.71 -3.52
N SER A 120 -8.79 -27.75 -3.30
CA SER A 120 -9.58 -29.00 -3.23
C SER A 120 -9.46 -29.89 -4.47
N ASN A 121 -9.19 -29.29 -5.64
CA ASN A 121 -8.94 -30.01 -6.89
C ASN A 121 -7.47 -30.50 -7.06
N GLY A 122 -6.64 -30.36 -6.02
CA GLY A 122 -5.25 -30.81 -6.00
C GLY A 122 -4.23 -29.85 -6.64
N GLN A 123 -4.66 -28.71 -7.19
CA GLN A 123 -3.76 -27.71 -7.76
C GLN A 123 -2.97 -26.98 -6.66
N ARG A 124 -1.72 -26.68 -6.96
CA ARG A 124 -0.89 -25.83 -6.10
C ARG A 124 -0.89 -24.41 -6.62
N ARG A 125 -1.17 -23.46 -5.73
CA ARG A 125 -1.19 -22.02 -6.04
C ARG A 125 -0.42 -21.26 -4.98
N SER A 126 0.24 -20.20 -5.37
CA SER A 126 0.86 -19.24 -4.44
C SER A 126 0.19 -17.89 -4.57
N ILE A 127 -0.01 -17.25 -3.44
CA ILE A 127 -0.54 -15.89 -3.36
C ILE A 127 0.34 -15.07 -2.41
N VAL A 128 0.56 -13.82 -2.76
CA VAL A 128 1.17 -12.82 -1.88
C VAL A 128 0.07 -11.86 -1.46
N GLN A 129 -0.13 -11.74 -0.16
CA GLN A 129 -1.07 -10.77 0.41
C GLN A 129 -0.41 -10.00 1.54
N ALA A 130 -0.90 -8.78 1.81
CA ALA A 130 -0.44 -8.01 2.95
C ALA A 130 -0.62 -8.81 4.24
N ALA A 131 0.31 -8.65 5.18
CA ALA A 131 0.20 -9.27 6.50
C ALA A 131 -0.99 -8.63 7.23
N GLY A 132 -2.13 -9.34 7.24
CA GLY A 132 -3.32 -8.95 7.98
C GLY A 132 -3.26 -9.41 9.45
N ASN A 133 -4.42 -9.37 10.10
CA ASN A 133 -4.55 -9.82 11.48
C ASN A 133 -4.54 -11.35 11.64
N GLU A 134 -4.69 -12.11 10.55
CA GLU A 134 -4.67 -13.56 10.54
C GLU A 134 -3.26 -14.11 10.31
N SER A 135 -2.83 -15.01 11.16
CA SER A 135 -1.60 -15.78 10.96
C SER A 135 -1.95 -17.19 10.48
N PHE A 136 -1.29 -17.63 9.41
CA PHE A 136 -1.47 -18.95 8.83
C PHE A 136 -0.27 -19.85 9.13
N LYS A 137 -0.54 -21.15 9.24
CA LYS A 137 0.48 -22.20 9.42
C LYS A 137 0.25 -23.31 8.42
N SER A 138 1.29 -24.08 8.13
CA SER A 138 1.17 -25.30 7.33
C SER A 138 0.13 -26.25 7.93
N GLY A 139 -0.76 -26.75 7.11
CA GLY A 139 -1.88 -27.61 7.50
C GLY A 139 -3.19 -26.87 7.84
N ASP A 140 -3.18 -25.55 7.92
CA ASP A 140 -4.42 -24.78 8.17
C ASP A 140 -5.39 -24.93 7.01
N ALA A 141 -6.66 -25.20 7.33
CA ALA A 141 -7.75 -25.14 6.38
C ALA A 141 -8.13 -23.68 6.11
N VAL A 142 -8.17 -23.31 4.85
CA VAL A 142 -8.42 -21.93 4.40
C VAL A 142 -9.37 -21.92 3.22
N ILE A 143 -9.92 -20.76 2.94
CA ILE A 143 -10.70 -20.47 1.75
C ILE A 143 -10.03 -19.36 0.94
N LEU A 144 -10.05 -19.53 -0.37
CA LEU A 144 -9.68 -18.52 -1.35
C LEU A 144 -10.96 -17.75 -1.73
N VAL A 145 -10.99 -16.47 -1.40
CA VAL A 145 -12.13 -15.61 -1.75
C VAL A 145 -11.72 -14.72 -2.90
N THR A 146 -12.38 -14.89 -4.04
CA THR A 146 -12.14 -14.07 -5.25
C THR A 146 -13.26 -13.07 -5.41
N THR A 147 -12.93 -11.77 -5.35
CA THR A 147 -13.85 -10.66 -5.55
C THR A 147 -13.23 -9.65 -6.51
N GLY A 148 -13.92 -9.29 -7.59
CA GLY A 148 -13.42 -8.29 -8.54
C GLY A 148 -12.06 -8.62 -9.18
N GLY A 149 -11.76 -9.92 -9.34
CA GLY A 149 -10.47 -10.39 -9.87
C GLY A 149 -9.32 -10.39 -8.86
N LYS A 150 -9.57 -9.99 -7.61
CA LYS A 150 -8.62 -10.08 -6.51
C LYS A 150 -8.91 -11.31 -5.66
N VAL A 151 -7.86 -12.00 -5.26
CA VAL A 151 -7.94 -13.18 -4.40
C VAL A 151 -7.36 -12.85 -3.03
N ARG A 152 -8.03 -13.30 -1.98
CA ARG A 152 -7.51 -13.26 -0.61
C ARG A 152 -7.69 -14.61 0.05
N VAL A 153 -6.79 -14.94 0.94
CA VAL A 153 -6.84 -16.14 1.78
C VAL A 153 -7.43 -15.76 3.13
N MET A 154 -8.40 -16.53 3.58
CA MET A 154 -9.02 -16.41 4.89
C MET A 154 -9.07 -17.79 5.54
N ARG A 155 -9.12 -17.84 6.87
CA ARG A 155 -9.33 -19.11 7.58
C ARG A 155 -10.69 -19.68 7.24
N ALA A 156 -10.73 -20.98 6.95
CA ALA A 156 -12.00 -21.65 6.67
C ALA A 156 -12.89 -21.59 7.94
N PRO A 157 -14.15 -21.13 7.81
CA PRO A 157 -15.07 -21.17 8.93
C PRO A 157 -15.36 -22.62 9.31
N ALA A 158 -15.56 -22.89 10.59
CA ALA A 158 -16.06 -24.19 11.03
C ALA A 158 -17.45 -24.41 10.42
N VAL A 159 -17.55 -25.33 9.46
CA VAL A 159 -18.84 -25.65 8.83
C VAL A 159 -19.71 -26.35 9.87
N ARG A 160 -20.69 -25.64 10.41
CA ARG A 160 -21.81 -26.31 11.08
C ARG A 160 -22.66 -26.94 9.98
N SER A 161 -22.79 -28.27 10.00
CA SER A 161 -23.77 -28.94 9.17
C SER A 161 -25.15 -28.29 9.43
N VAL A 162 -25.70 -27.62 8.42
CA VAL A 162 -27.09 -27.17 8.47
C VAL A 162 -27.91 -28.43 8.56
N PRO A 163 -28.76 -28.62 9.60
CA PRO A 163 -29.67 -29.76 9.63
C PRO A 163 -30.48 -29.69 8.35
N GLN A 164 -30.35 -30.68 7.48
CA GLN A 164 -31.28 -30.85 6.34
C GLN A 164 -32.65 -31.05 6.95
N GLY A 165 -33.46 -29.97 6.92
CA GLY A 165 -34.83 -30.05 7.36
C GLY A 165 -35.50 -31.18 6.61
N GLN A 166 -36.03 -32.15 7.36
CA GLN A 166 -36.89 -33.23 6.86
C GLN A 166 -37.97 -32.56 6.02
N ALA A 167 -37.90 -32.72 4.70
CA ALA A 167 -39.00 -32.45 3.81
C ALA A 167 -40.12 -33.41 4.23
N ARG A 168 -41.18 -32.86 4.81
CA ARG A 168 -42.48 -33.51 4.97
C ARG A 168 -43.28 -33.34 3.70
#